data_c1a26171bdec68e09023205bc3346316
#
_entry.id   c1a26171bdec68e09023205bc3346316
#
_cell.length_a   1.000
_cell.length_b   1.000
_cell.length_c   1.000
_cell.angle_alpha   90.00
_cell.angle_beta   90.00
_cell.angle_gamma   90.00
#
_symmetry.space_group_name_H-M   'P 1'
#
loop_
_entity.id
_entity.type
_entity.pdbx_description
1 polymer ?
#
loop_
_entity_poly.entity_id
_entity_poly.type
_entity_poly.pdbx_seq_one_letter_code
_entity_poly.pdbx_strand_id
1 'polypeptide(L)'
;MRCPFCNSEVKDGSKFCTECGATLNAAAVQREQDLEAVTNTGLVLGAAARKARLEAYVSQDQIIGARAYNGILLGVLAWGLLVNVLLCFTVGDVYRYVSPVAFLIGYSVLAFAGIFISGRSDKPLVSFLGYNMVVIPFGLVISTMVEAYGGPYSSLVADAFLYTLVISLGMAGMALAFPNLFQKLGGALLGVLFGLVLCEIVLLILGRYQIITAWVAAALFSLYIGFDVYRSQQFPKTVDNAVDCALDIYMDIANLFLRILQILGKRKD
;
A
#
# COMPACT_ATOMS: atom_id res chain seq x y z
N MET A 1 15.18 -31.48 -17.26
CA MET A 1 14.47 -30.62 -18.25
C MET A 1 15.25 -29.36 -18.55
N ARG A 2 15.02 -28.71 -19.67
CA ARG A 2 15.64 -27.39 -19.93
C ARG A 2 14.73 -26.25 -19.49
N CYS A 3 15.34 -25.25 -18.91
CA CYS A 3 14.58 -24.04 -18.50
C CYS A 3 14.02 -23.35 -19.74
N PRO A 4 12.70 -23.07 -19.82
CA PRO A 4 12.09 -22.39 -20.96
C PRO A 4 12.55 -20.93 -21.12
N PHE A 5 13.19 -20.35 -20.13
CA PHE A 5 13.56 -18.94 -20.08
C PHE A 5 15.03 -18.66 -20.40
N CYS A 6 15.96 -19.50 -19.93
CA CYS A 6 17.40 -19.32 -20.16
C CYS A 6 18.07 -20.49 -20.87
N ASN A 7 17.30 -21.54 -21.20
CA ASN A 7 17.73 -22.75 -21.89
C ASN A 7 18.82 -23.60 -21.15
N SER A 8 19.11 -23.24 -19.86
CA SER A 8 20.03 -24.03 -19.03
C SER A 8 19.42 -25.37 -18.59
N GLU A 9 20.25 -26.38 -18.35
CA GLU A 9 19.77 -27.66 -17.81
C GLU A 9 19.35 -27.49 -16.34
N VAL A 10 18.14 -27.97 -16.03
CA VAL A 10 17.57 -27.91 -14.69
C VAL A 10 17.11 -29.30 -14.29
N LYS A 11 17.33 -29.65 -13.02
CA LYS A 11 16.94 -30.95 -12.47
C LYS A 11 15.42 -31.11 -12.56
N ASP A 12 14.95 -32.27 -13.01
CA ASP A 12 13.52 -32.56 -13.11
C ASP A 12 12.86 -32.46 -11.75
N GLY A 13 11.72 -31.74 -11.70
CA GLY A 13 10.99 -31.47 -10.44
C GLY A 13 11.46 -30.24 -9.68
N SER A 14 12.44 -29.48 -10.17
CA SER A 14 12.85 -28.21 -9.56
C SER A 14 11.75 -27.18 -9.69
N LYS A 15 11.46 -26.47 -8.59
CA LYS A 15 10.47 -25.38 -8.55
C LYS A 15 10.99 -24.08 -9.15
N PHE A 16 12.31 -23.92 -9.21
CA PHE A 16 13.00 -22.73 -9.73
C PHE A 16 14.21 -23.14 -10.56
N CYS A 17 14.53 -22.33 -11.57
CA CYS A 17 15.78 -22.45 -12.29
C CYS A 17 16.93 -21.91 -11.44
N THR A 18 18.00 -22.71 -11.25
CA THR A 18 19.16 -22.30 -10.45
C THR A 18 19.98 -21.20 -11.12
N GLU A 19 19.92 -21.09 -12.46
CA GLU A 19 20.69 -20.11 -13.22
C GLU A 19 19.98 -18.76 -13.37
N CYS A 20 18.67 -18.76 -13.67
CA CYS A 20 17.93 -17.51 -13.92
C CYS A 20 16.87 -17.19 -12.85
N GLY A 21 16.67 -18.06 -11.86
CA GLY A 21 15.69 -17.85 -10.80
C GLY A 21 14.21 -18.00 -11.21
N ALA A 22 13.93 -18.29 -12.50
CA ALA A 22 12.58 -18.41 -12.99
C ALA A 22 11.83 -19.62 -12.38
N THR A 23 10.59 -19.45 -12.01
CA THR A 23 9.70 -20.52 -11.52
C THR A 23 9.37 -21.51 -12.64
N LEU A 24 9.62 -22.80 -12.41
CA LEU A 24 9.47 -23.88 -13.40
C LEU A 24 8.18 -24.68 -13.20
N ASN A 25 7.26 -24.22 -12.37
CA ASN A 25 6.08 -24.99 -12.00
C ASN A 25 5.00 -24.86 -13.09
N ALA A 26 4.51 -26.01 -13.59
CA ALA A 26 3.40 -26.05 -14.55
C ALA A 26 2.15 -25.31 -14.07
N ALA A 27 1.93 -25.23 -12.74
CA ALA A 27 0.88 -24.45 -12.13
C ALA A 27 1.08 -22.92 -12.29
N ALA A 28 2.32 -22.43 -12.51
CA ALA A 28 2.58 -21.03 -12.78
C ALA A 28 2.22 -20.66 -14.23
N VAL A 29 2.51 -21.54 -15.18
CA VAL A 29 2.14 -21.36 -16.60
C VAL A 29 0.61 -21.44 -16.79
N GLN A 30 -0.05 -22.33 -16.07
CA GLN A 30 -1.51 -22.44 -16.08
C GLN A 30 -2.17 -21.20 -15.46
N ARG A 31 -1.61 -20.68 -14.35
CA ARG A 31 -2.06 -19.42 -13.76
C ARG A 31 -1.92 -18.21 -14.69
N GLU A 32 -0.88 -18.17 -15.50
CA GLU A 32 -0.65 -17.10 -16.46
C GLU A 32 -1.75 -17.09 -17.55
N GLN A 33 -2.10 -18.26 -18.06
CA GLN A 33 -3.20 -18.43 -19.02
C GLN A 33 -4.58 -18.10 -18.40
N ASP A 34 -4.80 -18.51 -17.17
CA ASP A 34 -6.03 -18.19 -16.42
C ASP A 34 -6.11 -16.69 -16.08
N LEU A 35 -4.97 -16.03 -15.82
CA LEU A 35 -4.89 -14.60 -15.58
C LEU A 35 -5.15 -13.77 -16.83
N GLU A 36 -4.59 -14.15 -17.98
CA GLU A 36 -4.90 -13.50 -19.26
C GLU A 36 -6.38 -13.63 -19.61
N ALA A 37 -6.98 -14.79 -19.36
CA ALA A 37 -8.42 -15.00 -19.56
C ALA A 37 -9.26 -14.12 -18.63
N VAL A 38 -8.86 -13.94 -17.36
CA VAL A 38 -9.58 -13.12 -16.37
C VAL A 38 -9.37 -11.63 -16.61
N THR A 39 -8.16 -11.19 -17.01
CA THR A 39 -7.89 -9.78 -17.39
C THR A 39 -8.64 -9.36 -18.64
N ASN A 40 -8.78 -10.25 -19.60
CA ASN A 40 -9.52 -10.00 -20.83
C ASN A 40 -11.04 -9.93 -20.63
N THR A 41 -11.58 -10.51 -19.55
CA THR A 41 -13.02 -10.43 -19.23
C THR A 41 -13.44 -9.15 -18.49
N GLY A 42 -12.51 -8.26 -18.15
CA GLY A 42 -12.82 -6.94 -17.54
C GLY A 42 -13.45 -6.99 -16.15
N LEU A 43 -13.56 -8.17 -15.54
CA LEU A 43 -14.27 -8.43 -14.27
C LEU A 43 -13.39 -8.37 -13.03
N VAL A 44 -12.07 -8.11 -13.19
CA VAL A 44 -11.16 -8.06 -12.03
C VAL A 44 -11.20 -6.67 -11.44
N LEU A 45 -11.70 -6.55 -10.22
CA LEU A 45 -11.55 -5.36 -9.39
C LEU A 45 -10.07 -4.94 -9.35
N GLY A 46 -9.79 -3.64 -9.49
CA GLY A 46 -8.43 -3.09 -9.65
C GLY A 46 -7.39 -3.64 -8.65
N ALA A 47 -7.79 -3.91 -7.40
CA ALA A 47 -6.90 -4.50 -6.38
C ALA A 47 -6.50 -5.96 -6.69
N ALA A 48 -7.40 -6.76 -7.26
CA ALA A 48 -7.09 -8.15 -7.65
C ALA A 48 -6.22 -8.18 -8.90
N ALA A 49 -6.47 -7.31 -9.88
CA ALA A 49 -5.62 -7.15 -11.07
C ALA A 49 -4.20 -6.70 -10.67
N ARG A 50 -4.09 -5.76 -9.73
CA ARG A 50 -2.83 -5.29 -9.21
C ARG A 50 -2.05 -6.41 -8.50
N LYS A 51 -2.71 -7.18 -7.63
CA LYS A 51 -2.09 -8.34 -6.98
C LYS A 51 -1.60 -9.36 -7.98
N ALA A 52 -2.42 -9.67 -8.98
CA ALA A 52 -2.09 -10.61 -10.04
C ALA A 52 -0.85 -10.16 -10.84
N ARG A 53 -0.72 -8.86 -11.12
CA ARG A 53 0.45 -8.31 -11.83
C ARG A 53 1.72 -8.31 -10.99
N LEU A 54 1.62 -8.00 -9.71
CA LEU A 54 2.76 -8.08 -8.79
C LEU A 54 3.34 -9.51 -8.72
N GLU A 55 2.48 -10.52 -8.93
CA GLU A 55 2.86 -11.94 -8.91
C GLU A 55 3.15 -12.51 -10.32
N ALA A 56 2.89 -11.74 -11.40
CA ALA A 56 3.07 -12.19 -12.79
C ALA A 56 4.55 -12.37 -13.13
N TYR A 57 4.78 -13.20 -14.15
CA TYR A 57 6.11 -13.37 -14.71
C TYR A 57 6.62 -12.04 -15.31
N VAL A 58 7.85 -11.69 -14.98
CA VAL A 58 8.55 -10.50 -15.48
C VAL A 58 9.74 -10.94 -16.33
N SER A 59 9.92 -10.31 -17.48
CA SER A 59 11.11 -10.57 -18.32
C SER A 59 12.39 -10.13 -17.59
N GLN A 60 13.48 -10.86 -17.83
CA GLN A 60 14.76 -10.63 -17.13
C GLN A 60 15.35 -9.23 -17.33
N ASP A 61 15.07 -8.60 -18.46
CA ASP A 61 15.48 -7.24 -18.78
C ASP A 61 14.81 -6.16 -17.91
N GLN A 62 13.65 -6.48 -17.28
CA GLN A 62 12.95 -5.59 -16.37
C GLN A 62 13.38 -5.75 -14.90
N ILE A 63 14.13 -6.81 -14.58
CA ILE A 63 14.58 -7.07 -13.21
C ILE A 63 15.78 -6.19 -12.88
N ILE A 64 15.66 -5.45 -11.78
CA ILE A 64 16.70 -4.59 -11.23
C ILE A 64 17.31 -5.21 -9.97
N GLY A 65 18.51 -4.75 -9.60
CA GLY A 65 19.16 -5.20 -8.37
C GLY A 65 18.36 -4.83 -7.11
N ALA A 66 18.41 -5.66 -6.07
CA ALA A 66 17.68 -5.46 -4.82
C ALA A 66 17.94 -4.08 -4.16
N ARG A 67 19.17 -3.55 -4.26
CA ARG A 67 19.49 -2.20 -3.76
C ARG A 67 18.75 -1.12 -4.52
N ALA A 68 18.70 -1.20 -5.85
CA ALA A 68 17.99 -0.25 -6.70
C ALA A 68 16.48 -0.32 -6.43
N TYR A 69 15.91 -1.52 -6.35
CA TYR A 69 14.51 -1.75 -6.00
C TYR A 69 14.12 -1.08 -4.66
N ASN A 70 14.85 -1.40 -3.60
CA ASN A 70 14.58 -0.82 -2.27
C ASN A 70 14.81 0.70 -2.26
N GLY A 71 15.80 1.19 -3.00
CA GLY A 71 16.04 2.62 -3.15
C GLY A 71 14.88 3.35 -3.82
N ILE A 72 14.31 2.78 -4.90
CA ILE A 72 13.15 3.32 -5.60
C ILE A 72 11.91 3.26 -4.69
N LEU A 73 11.66 2.12 -4.04
CA LEU A 73 10.54 1.96 -3.11
C LEU A 73 10.57 3.02 -2.00
N LEU A 74 11.71 3.17 -1.33
CA LEU A 74 11.89 4.18 -0.28
C LEU A 74 11.81 5.62 -0.82
N GLY A 75 12.35 5.88 -2.01
CA GLY A 75 12.27 7.19 -2.65
C GLY A 75 10.85 7.60 -3.00
N VAL A 76 10.05 6.67 -3.55
CA VAL A 76 8.63 6.90 -3.87
C VAL A 76 7.80 7.07 -2.59
N LEU A 77 8.07 6.25 -1.56
CA LEU A 77 7.43 6.40 -0.26
C LEU A 77 7.73 7.76 0.37
N ALA A 78 9.01 8.16 0.37
CA ALA A 78 9.44 9.46 0.89
C ALA A 78 8.81 10.63 0.09
N TRP A 79 8.67 10.49 -1.22
CA TRP A 79 7.96 11.45 -2.06
C TRP A 79 6.52 11.64 -1.60
N GLY A 80 5.76 10.56 -1.40
CA GLY A 80 4.36 10.64 -0.93
C GLY A 80 4.24 11.31 0.44
N LEU A 81 5.12 10.97 1.38
CA LEU A 81 5.16 11.61 2.70
C LEU A 81 5.52 13.10 2.59
N LEU A 82 6.48 13.47 1.72
CA LEU A 82 6.84 14.87 1.46
C LEU A 82 5.65 15.65 0.88
N VAL A 83 4.92 15.07 -0.08
CA VAL A 83 3.69 15.68 -0.63
C VAL A 83 2.69 15.97 0.47
N ASN A 84 2.46 15.04 1.41
CA ASN A 84 1.55 15.26 2.53
C ASN A 84 2.01 16.41 3.43
N VAL A 85 3.30 16.47 3.75
CA VAL A 85 3.88 17.57 4.54
C VAL A 85 3.64 18.90 3.83
N LEU A 86 3.93 18.99 2.54
CA LEU A 86 3.71 20.21 1.76
C LEU A 86 2.23 20.62 1.76
N LEU A 87 1.30 19.67 1.61
CA LEU A 87 -0.14 19.95 1.65
C LEU A 87 -0.60 20.46 3.02
N CYS A 88 -0.06 19.91 4.11
CA CYS A 88 -0.36 20.40 5.47
C CYS A 88 0.07 21.86 5.69
N PHE A 89 1.15 22.30 5.08
CA PHE A 89 1.63 23.67 5.20
C PHE A 89 1.01 24.65 4.20
N THR A 90 0.49 24.17 3.06
CA THR A 90 0.01 25.03 1.98
C THR A 90 -1.50 25.13 1.87
N VAL A 91 -2.21 24.02 2.13
CA VAL A 91 -3.67 23.93 1.93
C VAL A 91 -4.42 24.03 3.26
N GLY A 92 -3.96 23.31 4.29
CA GLY A 92 -4.67 23.21 5.57
C GLY A 92 -6.01 22.46 5.39
N ASP A 93 -7.12 23.12 5.80
CA ASP A 93 -8.46 22.54 5.68
C ASP A 93 -9.01 22.66 4.25
N VAL A 94 -9.13 21.54 3.54
CA VAL A 94 -9.67 21.49 2.17
C VAL A 94 -11.15 21.90 2.09
N TYR A 95 -11.91 21.76 3.20
CA TYR A 95 -13.33 22.11 3.22
C TYR A 95 -13.59 23.61 3.17
N ARG A 96 -12.56 24.43 3.29
CA ARG A 96 -12.63 25.88 2.99
C ARG A 96 -12.83 26.18 1.50
N TYR A 97 -12.45 25.23 0.62
CA TYR A 97 -12.45 25.42 -0.83
C TYR A 97 -13.50 24.56 -1.53
N VAL A 98 -13.79 23.37 -0.99
CA VAL A 98 -14.66 22.37 -1.62
C VAL A 98 -15.62 21.79 -0.57
N SER A 99 -16.89 21.58 -0.95
CA SER A 99 -17.83 20.94 -0.03
C SER A 99 -17.40 19.48 0.30
N PRO A 100 -17.69 18.98 1.53
CA PRO A 100 -17.29 17.64 1.94
C PRO A 100 -17.78 16.52 1.00
N VAL A 101 -19.00 16.68 0.47
CA VAL A 101 -19.59 15.70 -0.47
C VAL A 101 -18.85 15.71 -1.82
N ALA A 102 -18.59 16.90 -2.38
CA ALA A 102 -17.87 17.03 -3.64
C ALA A 102 -16.42 16.53 -3.50
N PHE A 103 -15.78 16.81 -2.37
CA PHE A 103 -14.45 16.28 -2.06
C PHE A 103 -14.44 14.74 -1.96
N LEU A 104 -15.40 14.15 -1.24
CA LEU A 104 -15.51 12.70 -1.11
C LEU A 104 -15.69 12.01 -2.47
N ILE A 105 -16.55 12.56 -3.33
CA ILE A 105 -16.76 12.02 -4.69
C ILE A 105 -15.47 12.15 -5.51
N GLY A 106 -14.86 13.34 -5.55
CA GLY A 106 -13.62 13.60 -6.28
C GLY A 106 -12.47 12.72 -5.81
N TYR A 107 -12.28 12.61 -4.49
CA TYR A 107 -11.30 11.71 -3.88
C TYR A 107 -11.52 10.26 -4.32
N SER A 108 -12.75 9.75 -4.20
CA SER A 108 -13.07 8.37 -4.56
C SER A 108 -12.81 8.10 -6.05
N VAL A 109 -13.25 9.00 -6.93
CA VAL A 109 -13.02 8.86 -8.37
C VAL A 109 -11.53 8.85 -8.71
N LEU A 110 -10.74 9.78 -8.13
CA LEU A 110 -9.29 9.83 -8.37
C LEU A 110 -8.57 8.61 -7.82
N ALA A 111 -8.91 8.17 -6.59
CA ALA A 111 -8.30 7.01 -5.98
C ALA A 111 -8.59 5.73 -6.78
N PHE A 112 -9.85 5.50 -7.15
CA PHE A 112 -10.22 4.34 -7.98
C PHE A 112 -9.57 4.39 -9.36
N ALA A 113 -9.55 5.56 -10.02
CA ALA A 113 -8.88 5.73 -11.31
C ALA A 113 -7.37 5.47 -11.19
N GLY A 114 -6.72 5.99 -10.13
CA GLY A 114 -5.31 5.74 -9.87
C GLY A 114 -4.97 4.27 -9.69
N ILE A 115 -5.72 3.56 -8.85
CA ILE A 115 -5.56 2.12 -8.64
C ILE A 115 -5.80 1.34 -9.94
N PHE A 116 -6.81 1.73 -10.71
CA PHE A 116 -7.16 1.06 -11.96
C PHE A 116 -6.11 1.27 -13.05
N ILE A 117 -5.59 2.49 -13.18
CA ILE A 117 -4.55 2.84 -14.17
C ILE A 117 -3.24 2.14 -13.80
N SER A 118 -2.79 2.21 -12.53
CA SER A 118 -1.63 1.48 -12.03
C SER A 118 -1.79 -0.02 -12.25
N GLY A 119 -2.95 -0.59 -11.92
CA GLY A 119 -3.24 -2.00 -12.08
C GLY A 119 -3.27 -2.53 -13.53
N ARG A 120 -3.24 -1.71 -14.55
CA ARG A 120 -3.30 -2.10 -15.97
C ARG A 120 -2.03 -1.83 -16.78
N SER A 121 -1.05 -1.20 -16.21
CA SER A 121 0.17 -0.82 -16.95
C SER A 121 1.42 -1.34 -16.27
N ASP A 122 2.33 -1.98 -17.01
CA ASP A 122 3.66 -2.38 -16.54
C ASP A 122 4.69 -1.24 -16.69
N LYS A 123 4.22 -0.03 -17.01
CA LYS A 123 5.09 1.13 -17.22
C LYS A 123 5.25 1.91 -15.91
N PRO A 124 6.48 2.03 -15.37
CA PRO A 124 6.73 2.70 -14.09
C PRO A 124 6.18 4.13 -13.99
N LEU A 125 6.18 4.88 -15.10
CA LEU A 125 5.60 6.22 -15.15
C LEU A 125 4.08 6.21 -14.95
N VAL A 126 3.39 5.21 -15.49
CA VAL A 126 1.94 5.08 -15.34
C VAL A 126 1.59 4.70 -13.92
N SER A 127 2.34 3.77 -13.30
CA SER A 127 2.18 3.41 -11.90
C SER A 127 2.49 4.58 -10.97
N PHE A 128 3.51 5.40 -11.28
CA PHE A 128 3.81 6.60 -10.52
C PHE A 128 2.72 7.69 -10.67
N LEU A 129 2.10 7.83 -11.84
CA LEU A 129 0.92 8.70 -12.00
C LEU A 129 -0.25 8.17 -11.16
N GLY A 130 -0.55 6.87 -11.24
CA GLY A 130 -1.58 6.23 -10.42
C GLY A 130 -1.31 6.40 -8.92
N TYR A 131 -0.06 6.27 -8.50
CA TYR A 131 0.39 6.56 -7.13
C TYR A 131 0.01 7.98 -6.70
N ASN A 132 0.33 9.00 -7.49
CA ASN A 132 0.02 10.39 -7.16
C ASN A 132 -1.49 10.68 -7.17
N MET A 133 -2.28 9.99 -8.02
CA MET A 133 -3.74 10.10 -8.01
C MET A 133 -4.38 9.59 -6.71
N VAL A 134 -3.68 8.77 -5.94
CA VAL A 134 -4.09 8.33 -4.61
C VAL A 134 -3.48 9.23 -3.52
N VAL A 135 -2.18 9.46 -3.59
CA VAL A 135 -1.41 10.16 -2.55
C VAL A 135 -1.84 11.61 -2.38
N ILE A 136 -2.07 12.35 -3.48
CA ILE A 136 -2.44 13.77 -3.41
C ILE A 136 -3.81 13.97 -2.75
N PRO A 137 -4.89 13.31 -3.20
CA PRO A 137 -6.18 13.46 -2.54
C PRO A 137 -6.20 12.95 -1.10
N PHE A 138 -5.47 11.86 -0.80
CA PHE A 138 -5.35 11.37 0.57
C PHE A 138 -4.55 12.34 1.45
N GLY A 139 -3.53 12.99 0.89
CA GLY A 139 -2.78 14.04 1.55
C GLY A 139 -3.65 15.27 1.92
N LEU A 140 -4.67 15.58 1.11
CA LEU A 140 -5.65 16.61 1.46
C LEU A 140 -6.53 16.19 2.65
N VAL A 141 -6.87 14.88 2.77
CA VAL A 141 -7.53 14.35 3.98
C VAL A 141 -6.64 14.53 5.20
N ILE A 142 -5.36 14.17 5.09
CA ILE A 142 -4.37 14.33 6.17
C ILE A 142 -4.25 15.80 6.57
N SER A 143 -4.11 16.70 5.58
CA SER A 143 -4.00 18.14 5.79
C SER A 143 -5.19 18.71 6.56
N THR A 144 -6.41 18.34 6.17
CA THR A 144 -7.64 18.74 6.86
C THR A 144 -7.68 18.22 8.29
N MET A 145 -7.30 16.97 8.52
CA MET A 145 -7.25 16.39 9.86
C MET A 145 -6.18 17.05 10.73
N VAL A 146 -5.00 17.33 10.18
CA VAL A 146 -3.93 18.06 10.88
C VAL A 146 -4.42 19.46 11.29
N GLU A 147 -5.10 20.16 10.40
CA GLU A 147 -5.68 21.48 10.72
C GLU A 147 -6.70 21.39 11.85
N ALA A 148 -7.57 20.39 11.85
CA ALA A 148 -8.57 20.16 12.89
C ALA A 148 -7.95 19.89 14.27
N TYR A 149 -6.71 19.38 14.32
CA TYR A 149 -5.98 19.11 15.56
C TYR A 149 -4.92 20.19 15.90
N GLY A 150 -5.07 21.38 15.39
CA GLY A 150 -4.28 22.55 15.76
C GLY A 150 -3.18 22.93 14.77
N GLY A 151 -3.21 22.34 13.58
CA GLY A 151 -2.31 22.66 12.48
C GLY A 151 -0.94 21.96 12.55
N PRO A 152 -0.10 22.18 11.55
CA PRO A 152 1.18 21.47 11.40
C PRO A 152 2.21 21.80 12.50
N TYR A 153 2.03 22.89 13.23
CA TYR A 153 2.90 23.30 14.35
C TYR A 153 2.41 22.77 15.71
N SER A 154 1.31 22.04 15.77
CA SER A 154 0.77 21.47 17.00
C SER A 154 1.70 20.38 17.56
N SER A 155 1.96 20.43 18.89
CA SER A 155 2.70 19.37 19.57
C SER A 155 2.03 18.00 19.43
N LEU A 156 0.69 17.98 19.38
CA LEU A 156 -0.09 16.77 19.21
C LEU A 156 0.18 16.13 17.84
N VAL A 157 0.28 16.94 16.78
CA VAL A 157 0.61 16.47 15.42
C VAL A 157 2.07 15.96 15.38
N ALA A 158 3.00 16.66 16.05
CA ALA A 158 4.39 16.22 16.15
C ALA A 158 4.51 14.88 16.89
N ASP A 159 3.78 14.70 18.00
CA ASP A 159 3.74 13.44 18.74
C ASP A 159 3.15 12.31 17.90
N ALA A 160 2.05 12.57 17.17
CA ALA A 160 1.44 11.60 16.27
C ALA A 160 2.42 11.15 15.17
N PHE A 161 3.14 12.11 14.58
CA PHE A 161 4.17 11.81 13.57
C PHE A 161 5.28 10.95 14.15
N LEU A 162 5.80 11.31 15.33
CA LEU A 162 6.87 10.57 16.00
C LEU A 162 6.46 9.13 16.31
N TYR A 163 5.27 8.92 16.89
CA TYR A 163 4.78 7.57 17.19
C TYR A 163 4.57 6.76 15.90
N THR A 164 4.00 7.38 14.86
CA THR A 164 3.83 6.71 13.57
C THR A 164 5.18 6.28 13.00
N LEU A 165 6.17 7.16 13.02
CA LEU A 165 7.52 6.87 12.52
C LEU A 165 8.17 5.70 13.28
N VAL A 166 8.15 5.75 14.62
CA VAL A 166 8.75 4.70 15.46
C VAL A 166 8.07 3.34 15.23
N ILE A 167 6.73 3.32 15.19
CA ILE A 167 5.97 2.10 14.93
C ILE A 167 6.27 1.56 13.53
N SER A 168 6.26 2.43 12.51
CA SER A 168 6.51 2.03 11.11
C SER A 168 7.91 1.44 10.93
N LEU A 169 8.94 2.09 11.49
CA LEU A 169 10.31 1.59 11.44
C LEU A 169 10.47 0.28 12.22
N GLY A 170 9.83 0.18 13.39
CA GLY A 170 9.82 -1.05 14.19
C GLY A 170 9.16 -2.21 13.45
N MET A 171 8.00 -1.99 12.84
CA MET A 171 7.29 -3.03 12.09
C MET A 171 8.01 -3.43 10.80
N ALA A 172 8.62 -2.47 10.09
CA ALA A 172 9.48 -2.76 8.94
C ALA A 172 10.71 -3.59 9.36
N GLY A 173 11.37 -3.23 10.45
CA GLY A 173 12.50 -4.00 11.00
C GLY A 173 12.10 -5.41 11.40
N MET A 174 10.94 -5.58 12.06
CA MET A 174 10.39 -6.89 12.42
C MET A 174 10.06 -7.74 11.18
N ALA A 175 9.53 -7.13 10.13
CA ALA A 175 9.20 -7.83 8.89
C ALA A 175 10.43 -8.41 8.20
N LEU A 176 11.54 -7.67 8.24
CA LEU A 176 12.82 -8.12 7.68
C LEU A 176 13.51 -9.17 8.56
N ALA A 177 13.39 -9.05 9.89
CA ALA A 177 14.00 -9.98 10.84
C ALA A 177 13.21 -11.29 10.98
N PHE A 178 11.88 -11.24 10.92
CA PHE A 178 10.97 -12.36 11.17
C PHE A 178 9.94 -12.55 10.05
N PRO A 179 10.37 -12.82 8.80
CA PRO A 179 9.46 -12.90 7.65
C PRO A 179 8.36 -13.97 7.80
N ASN A 180 8.68 -15.10 8.46
CA ASN A 180 7.73 -16.20 8.70
C ASN A 180 6.51 -15.80 9.55
N LEU A 181 6.63 -14.78 10.40
CA LEU A 181 5.52 -14.26 11.17
C LEU A 181 4.51 -13.58 10.24
N PHE A 182 4.98 -12.73 9.35
CA PHE A 182 4.12 -11.94 8.45
C PHE A 182 3.52 -12.77 7.32
N GLN A 183 4.21 -13.83 6.86
CA GLN A 183 3.70 -14.73 5.83
C GLN A 183 2.30 -15.30 6.13
N LYS A 184 2.00 -15.54 7.39
CA LYS A 184 0.73 -16.16 7.84
C LYS A 184 -0.40 -15.15 8.06
N LEU A 185 -0.11 -13.85 8.04
CA LEU A 185 -1.06 -12.82 8.46
C LEU A 185 -2.00 -12.35 7.34
N GLY A 186 -1.62 -12.44 6.05
CA GLY A 186 -2.30 -11.75 4.96
C GLY A 186 -3.82 -11.96 4.90
N GLY A 187 -4.30 -13.22 4.98
CA GLY A 187 -5.74 -13.51 4.93
C GLY A 187 -6.48 -13.01 6.18
N ALA A 188 -5.85 -13.14 7.36
CA ALA A 188 -6.44 -12.68 8.61
C ALA A 188 -6.56 -11.15 8.66
N LEU A 189 -5.52 -10.43 8.23
CA LEU A 189 -5.52 -8.97 8.17
C LEU A 189 -6.64 -8.43 7.30
N LEU A 190 -6.86 -9.03 6.11
CA LEU A 190 -7.95 -8.63 5.23
C LEU A 190 -9.33 -8.82 5.88
N GLY A 191 -9.54 -9.95 6.55
CA GLY A 191 -10.79 -10.21 7.27
C GLY A 191 -11.04 -9.21 8.40
N VAL A 192 -10.00 -8.89 9.19
CA VAL A 192 -10.09 -7.90 10.28
C VAL A 192 -10.34 -6.50 9.72
N LEU A 193 -9.68 -6.11 8.62
CA LEU A 193 -9.92 -4.82 7.98
C LEU A 193 -11.37 -4.69 7.50
N PHE A 194 -11.91 -5.71 6.85
CA PHE A 194 -13.30 -5.71 6.40
C PHE A 194 -14.27 -5.59 7.57
N GLY A 195 -14.06 -6.37 8.64
CA GLY A 195 -14.86 -6.28 9.86
C GLY A 195 -14.77 -4.91 10.53
N LEU A 196 -13.59 -4.30 10.58
CA LEU A 196 -13.38 -2.97 11.12
C LEU A 196 -14.15 -1.90 10.32
N VAL A 197 -14.06 -1.93 8.97
CA VAL A 197 -14.78 -1.01 8.09
C VAL A 197 -16.29 -1.12 8.30
N LEU A 198 -16.84 -2.34 8.35
CA LEU A 198 -18.26 -2.53 8.64
C LEU A 198 -18.64 -1.99 10.00
N CYS A 199 -17.84 -2.23 11.03
CA CYS A 199 -18.06 -1.70 12.37
C CYS A 199 -18.06 -0.16 12.38
N GLU A 200 -17.12 0.49 11.70
CA GLU A 200 -17.05 1.95 11.61
C GLU A 200 -18.26 2.53 10.87
N ILE A 201 -18.72 1.89 9.80
CA ILE A 201 -19.95 2.33 9.09
C ILE A 201 -21.17 2.26 10.03
N VAL A 202 -21.33 1.16 10.76
CA VAL A 202 -22.44 1.02 11.72
C VAL A 202 -22.37 2.08 12.82
N LEU A 203 -21.18 2.30 13.40
CA LEU A 203 -21.01 3.32 14.45
C LEU A 203 -21.25 4.75 13.91
N LEU A 204 -20.87 5.03 12.67
CA LEU A 204 -21.15 6.30 12.00
C LEU A 204 -22.66 6.53 11.85
N ILE A 205 -23.40 5.52 11.40
CA ILE A 205 -24.87 5.58 11.26
C ILE A 205 -25.55 5.80 12.63
N LEU A 206 -25.02 5.19 13.69
CA LEU A 206 -25.51 5.33 15.05
C LEU A 206 -25.08 6.64 15.73
N GLY A 207 -24.29 7.49 15.06
CA GLY A 207 -23.76 8.75 15.62
C GLY A 207 -22.84 8.55 16.84
N ARG A 208 -22.21 7.37 16.97
CA ARG A 208 -21.33 7.05 18.11
C ARG A 208 -19.89 7.33 17.79
N TYR A 209 -19.16 7.87 18.79
CA TYR A 209 -17.74 8.17 18.66
C TYR A 209 -16.89 6.88 18.73
N GLN A 210 -15.84 6.82 17.89
CA GLN A 210 -15.14 5.58 17.51
C GLN A 210 -13.72 5.46 18.10
N ILE A 211 -13.53 5.79 19.38
CA ILE A 211 -12.16 5.72 19.96
C ILE A 211 -11.64 4.28 20.04
N ILE A 212 -12.48 3.31 20.34
CA ILE A 212 -12.08 1.90 20.44
C ILE A 212 -11.65 1.38 19.07
N THR A 213 -12.40 1.70 18.01
CA THR A 213 -12.05 1.32 16.65
C THR A 213 -10.77 2.00 16.18
N ALA A 214 -10.47 3.22 16.65
CA ALA A 214 -9.21 3.89 16.35
C ALA A 214 -8.00 3.11 16.90
N TRP A 215 -8.08 2.57 18.12
CA TRP A 215 -7.03 1.71 18.68
C TRP A 215 -6.87 0.40 17.90
N VAL A 216 -7.99 -0.27 17.57
CA VAL A 216 -7.98 -1.50 16.76
C VAL A 216 -7.40 -1.22 15.37
N ALA A 217 -7.80 -0.11 14.74
CA ALA A 217 -7.27 0.30 13.44
C ALA A 217 -5.77 0.61 13.50
N ALA A 218 -5.30 1.32 14.54
CA ALA A 218 -3.87 1.60 14.71
C ALA A 218 -3.05 0.32 14.82
N ALA A 219 -3.50 -0.65 15.62
CA ALA A 219 -2.86 -1.96 15.72
C ALA A 219 -2.88 -2.71 14.37
N LEU A 220 -4.02 -2.69 13.67
CA LEU A 220 -4.19 -3.34 12.37
C LEU A 220 -3.26 -2.75 11.32
N PHE A 221 -3.21 -1.41 11.16
CA PHE A 221 -2.33 -0.77 10.18
C PHE A 221 -0.85 -0.92 10.52
N SER A 222 -0.50 -1.00 11.82
CA SER A 222 0.86 -1.37 12.22
C SER A 222 1.25 -2.75 11.69
N LEU A 223 0.36 -3.75 11.82
CA LEU A 223 0.60 -5.10 11.27
C LEU A 223 0.63 -5.11 9.75
N TYR A 224 -0.20 -4.29 9.08
CA TYR A 224 -0.18 -4.14 7.63
C TYR A 224 1.15 -3.58 7.13
N ILE A 225 1.72 -2.55 7.78
CA ILE A 225 3.06 -2.03 7.44
C ILE A 225 4.09 -3.17 7.42
N GLY A 226 4.13 -4.00 8.46
CA GLY A 226 5.05 -5.14 8.50
C GLY A 226 4.75 -6.17 7.40
N PHE A 227 3.47 -6.48 7.17
CA PHE A 227 3.05 -7.42 6.14
C PHE A 227 3.41 -6.92 4.74
N ASP A 228 3.18 -5.64 4.41
CA ASP A 228 3.45 -5.10 3.09
C ASP A 228 4.95 -4.88 2.84
N VAL A 229 5.73 -4.56 3.88
CA VAL A 229 7.20 -4.60 3.80
C VAL A 229 7.69 -6.04 3.54
N TYR A 230 7.18 -7.05 4.26
CA TYR A 230 7.50 -8.44 3.98
C TYR A 230 7.14 -8.81 2.54
N ARG A 231 5.92 -8.51 2.12
CA ARG A 231 5.37 -8.84 0.80
C ARG A 231 6.14 -8.17 -0.33
N SER A 232 6.57 -6.91 -0.16
CA SER A 232 7.38 -6.18 -1.14
C SER A 232 8.71 -6.88 -1.45
N GLN A 233 9.25 -7.64 -0.48
CA GLN A 233 10.48 -8.39 -0.69
C GLN A 233 10.25 -9.73 -1.41
N GLN A 234 9.01 -10.21 -1.51
CA GLN A 234 8.65 -11.46 -2.20
C GLN A 234 8.36 -11.26 -3.70
N PHE A 235 8.04 -10.03 -4.10
CA PHE A 235 7.71 -9.75 -5.51
C PHE A 235 8.94 -9.63 -6.40
N PRO A 236 8.77 -9.81 -7.74
CA PRO A 236 9.82 -9.53 -8.71
C PRO A 236 10.33 -8.09 -8.55
N LYS A 237 11.66 -7.93 -8.57
CA LYS A 237 12.30 -6.64 -8.31
C LYS A 237 12.31 -5.78 -9.58
N THR A 238 11.18 -5.16 -9.90
CA THR A 238 11.03 -4.21 -11.01
C THR A 238 10.80 -2.80 -10.49
N VAL A 239 11.02 -1.79 -11.34
CA VAL A 239 10.71 -0.39 -10.99
C VAL A 239 9.21 -0.21 -10.74
N ASP A 240 8.38 -0.84 -11.55
CA ASP A 240 6.92 -0.82 -11.45
C ASP A 240 6.44 -1.38 -10.10
N ASN A 241 6.88 -2.60 -9.77
CA ASN A 241 6.55 -3.24 -8.49
C ASN A 241 7.06 -2.44 -7.28
N ALA A 242 8.18 -1.71 -7.40
CA ALA A 242 8.67 -0.85 -6.34
C ALA A 242 7.73 0.32 -6.07
N VAL A 243 7.17 0.94 -7.12
CA VAL A 243 6.18 2.02 -7.00
C VAL A 243 4.88 1.50 -6.39
N ASP A 244 4.40 0.35 -6.86
CA ASP A 244 3.16 -0.25 -6.37
C ASP A 244 3.27 -0.68 -4.90
N CYS A 245 4.37 -1.31 -4.50
CA CYS A 245 4.61 -1.64 -3.10
C CYS A 245 4.77 -0.40 -2.21
N ALA A 246 5.37 0.69 -2.75
CA ALA A 246 5.45 1.94 -2.02
C ALA A 246 4.07 2.54 -1.75
N LEU A 247 3.10 2.37 -2.65
CA LEU A 247 1.72 2.81 -2.43
C LEU A 247 1.05 2.05 -1.29
N ASP A 248 1.20 0.71 -1.24
CA ASP A 248 0.62 -0.11 -0.19
C ASP A 248 1.15 0.33 1.19
N ILE A 249 2.48 0.40 1.33
CA ILE A 249 3.13 0.82 2.58
C ILE A 249 2.76 2.27 2.94
N TYR A 250 2.69 3.17 1.94
CA TYR A 250 2.27 4.56 2.16
C TYR A 250 0.86 4.64 2.75
N MET A 251 -0.09 3.91 2.19
CA MET A 251 -1.47 3.91 2.66
C MET A 251 -1.59 3.43 4.11
N ASP A 252 -0.82 2.43 4.49
CA ASP A 252 -0.80 1.92 5.86
C ASP A 252 -0.22 2.92 6.85
N ILE A 253 0.93 3.54 6.50
CA ILE A 253 1.56 4.58 7.33
C ILE A 253 0.62 5.78 7.49
N ALA A 254 -0.01 6.23 6.41
CA ALA A 254 -0.90 7.37 6.41
C ALA A 254 -2.18 7.10 7.23
N ASN A 255 -2.77 5.90 7.11
CA ASN A 255 -3.88 5.49 7.95
C ASN A 255 -3.48 5.37 9.42
N LEU A 256 -2.32 4.77 9.73
CA LEU A 256 -1.79 4.68 11.09
C LEU A 256 -1.64 6.08 11.71
N PHE A 257 -1.07 7.04 10.96
CA PHE A 257 -0.92 8.42 11.41
C PHE A 257 -2.28 9.03 11.78
N LEU A 258 -3.29 8.91 10.93
CA LEU A 258 -4.62 9.44 11.20
C LEU A 258 -5.26 8.81 12.45
N ARG A 259 -5.05 7.51 12.68
CA ARG A 259 -5.57 6.84 13.88
C ARG A 259 -4.85 7.27 15.15
N ILE A 260 -3.53 7.40 15.10
CA ILE A 260 -2.75 7.92 16.25
C ILE A 260 -3.15 9.36 16.55
N LEU A 261 -3.30 10.21 15.53
CA LEU A 261 -3.76 11.60 15.67
C LEU A 261 -5.14 11.66 16.34
N GLN A 262 -6.08 10.80 15.94
CA GLN A 262 -7.40 10.64 16.54
C GLN A 262 -7.32 10.24 18.03
N ILE A 263 -6.47 9.26 18.36
CA ILE A 263 -6.29 8.75 19.72
C ILE A 263 -5.72 9.84 20.64
N LEU A 264 -4.69 10.54 20.18
CA LEU A 264 -4.04 11.60 20.95
C LEU A 264 -4.93 12.83 21.11
N GLY A 265 -5.69 13.18 20.07
CA GLY A 265 -6.60 14.33 20.09
C GLY A 265 -7.68 14.20 21.16
N LYS A 266 -8.28 13.03 21.30
CA LYS A 266 -9.32 12.80 22.32
C LYS A 266 -8.79 12.75 23.76
N ARG A 267 -7.50 12.53 23.96
CA ARG A 267 -6.90 12.52 25.30
C ARG A 267 -6.78 13.93 25.92
N LYS A 268 -6.96 14.98 25.10
CA LYS A 268 -6.87 16.39 25.53
C LYS A 268 -8.25 17.01 25.87
N ASP A 269 -9.36 16.36 25.48
CA ASP A 269 -10.74 16.71 25.87
C ASP A 269 -11.14 15.94 27.15
#